data_3799b941859c052c86a78993ba878bf2
#
_entry.id   3799b941859c052c86a78993ba878bf2
#
_cell.length_a   1.000
_cell.length_b   1.000
_cell.length_c   1.000
_cell.angle_alpha   90.00
_cell.angle_beta   90.00
_cell.angle_gamma   90.00
#
_symmetry.space_group_name_H-M   'P 1'
#
loop_
_entity.id
_entity.type
_entity.pdbx_description
1 polymer ?
#
loop_
_entity_poly.entity_id
_entity_poly.type
_entity_poly.pdbx_seq_one_letter_code
_entity_poly.pdbx_strand_id
1 'polypeptide(L)'
;MARAYVVMNCKIGSETEIIKALKQIEGVKEVHGILGLYDIIAQIELETEDAIRDAVTKTIRKIPGVHSTMTLTRSESEELFQDSESSSDSENVSKAFLVIHCNKGDEYPTLKDLCSISEVKDADVVFGLYDVICKVESSTEDALQDTILKRVRKIPKIKSCMTLNIVN
;
A
#
# COMPACT_ATOMS: atom_id res chain seq x y z
N MET A 1 11.46 -5.97 -12.27
CA MET A 1 10.04 -5.63 -12.49
C MET A 1 9.66 -4.35 -11.76
N ALA A 2 8.85 -3.55 -12.39
CA ALA A 2 8.31 -2.35 -11.73
C ALA A 2 7.12 -2.74 -10.85
N ARG A 3 6.97 -2.05 -9.73
CA ARG A 3 5.84 -2.23 -8.79
C ARG A 3 5.21 -0.87 -8.49
N ALA A 4 3.92 -0.85 -8.38
CA ALA A 4 3.20 0.34 -7.93
C ALA A 4 2.02 -0.05 -7.05
N TYR A 5 1.62 0.89 -6.23
CA TYR A 5 0.40 0.80 -5.43
C TYR A 5 -0.58 1.81 -5.98
N VAL A 6 -1.77 1.37 -6.30
CA VAL A 6 -2.83 2.23 -6.81
C VAL A 6 -3.93 2.33 -5.77
N VAL A 7 -4.13 3.52 -5.26
CA VAL A 7 -5.13 3.79 -4.23
C VAL A 7 -6.29 4.52 -4.89
N MET A 8 -7.51 4.07 -4.62
CA MET A 8 -8.68 4.51 -5.38
C MET A 8 -9.84 4.90 -4.48
N ASN A 9 -10.56 5.92 -4.96
CA ASN A 9 -11.92 6.20 -4.48
C ASN A 9 -12.91 5.70 -5.51
N CYS A 10 -14.04 5.18 -5.04
CA CYS A 10 -15.04 4.64 -5.92
C CYS A 10 -16.46 5.00 -5.47
N LYS A 11 -17.42 4.74 -6.33
CA LYS A 11 -18.83 4.89 -6.01
C LYS A 11 -19.19 3.93 -4.87
N ILE A 12 -19.87 4.44 -3.85
CA ILE A 12 -20.34 3.64 -2.72
C ILE A 12 -21.22 2.49 -3.22
N GLY A 13 -20.89 1.28 -2.77
CA GLY A 13 -21.60 0.07 -3.19
C GLY A 13 -20.98 -0.64 -4.38
N SER A 14 -19.96 -0.05 -5.02
CA SER A 14 -19.29 -0.63 -6.19
C SER A 14 -18.03 -1.41 -5.85
N GLU A 15 -17.61 -1.43 -4.59
CA GLU A 15 -16.31 -1.96 -4.16
C GLU A 15 -16.11 -3.42 -4.59
N THR A 16 -17.08 -4.28 -4.36
CA THR A 16 -16.99 -5.71 -4.68
C THR A 16 -16.77 -5.94 -6.18
N GLU A 17 -17.51 -5.23 -7.01
CA GLU A 17 -17.40 -5.34 -8.47
C GLU A 17 -16.05 -4.84 -8.98
N ILE A 18 -15.58 -3.72 -8.43
CA ILE A 18 -14.28 -3.14 -8.80
C ILE A 18 -13.15 -4.07 -8.39
N ILE A 19 -13.21 -4.64 -7.19
CA ILE A 19 -12.21 -5.60 -6.71
C ILE A 19 -12.14 -6.81 -7.63
N LYS A 20 -13.28 -7.34 -8.05
CA LYS A 20 -13.33 -8.45 -9.01
C LYS A 20 -12.69 -8.08 -10.35
N ALA A 21 -12.99 -6.89 -10.85
CA ALA A 21 -12.42 -6.42 -12.11
C ALA A 21 -10.91 -6.24 -12.01
N LEU A 22 -10.43 -5.68 -10.89
CA LEU A 22 -9.00 -5.48 -10.66
C LEU A 22 -8.24 -6.80 -10.63
N LYS A 23 -8.81 -7.83 -10.01
CA LYS A 23 -8.17 -9.15 -9.93
C LYS A 23 -7.98 -9.82 -11.28
N GLN A 24 -8.73 -9.39 -12.30
CA GLN A 24 -8.61 -9.93 -13.67
C GLN A 24 -7.54 -9.22 -14.49
N ILE A 25 -6.98 -8.12 -14.00
CA ILE A 25 -5.97 -7.35 -14.72
C ILE A 25 -4.61 -8.03 -14.57
N GLU A 26 -3.91 -8.22 -15.68
CA GLU A 26 -2.55 -8.77 -15.68
C GLU A 26 -1.63 -7.90 -14.83
N GLY A 27 -0.87 -8.52 -13.96
CA GLY A 27 0.09 -7.84 -13.09
C GLY A 27 -0.46 -7.43 -11.74
N VAL A 28 -1.77 -7.44 -11.54
CA VAL A 28 -2.36 -7.14 -10.22
C VAL A 28 -2.11 -8.31 -9.28
N LYS A 29 -1.35 -8.06 -8.21
CA LYS A 29 -0.93 -9.09 -7.24
C LYS A 29 -1.78 -9.13 -6.00
N GLU A 30 -2.19 -7.96 -5.50
CA GLU A 30 -3.05 -7.85 -4.33
C GLU A 30 -4.09 -6.77 -4.57
N VAL A 31 -5.29 -6.99 -4.06
CA VAL A 31 -6.35 -5.99 -4.04
C VAL A 31 -7.06 -6.10 -2.70
N HIS A 32 -7.24 -4.97 -2.04
CA HIS A 32 -7.93 -4.92 -0.75
C HIS A 32 -8.92 -3.77 -0.69
N GLY A 33 -10.08 -4.03 -0.11
CA GLY A 33 -10.94 -2.96 0.38
C GLY A 33 -10.29 -2.35 1.63
N ILE A 34 -10.36 -1.05 1.76
CA ILE A 34 -9.76 -0.32 2.88
C ILE A 34 -10.73 0.68 3.46
N LEU A 35 -10.50 1.02 4.73
CA LEU A 35 -11.20 2.12 5.41
C LEU A 35 -10.21 3.24 5.67
N GLY A 36 -10.61 4.45 5.37
CA GLY A 36 -9.82 5.66 5.51
C GLY A 36 -10.25 6.68 4.47
N LEU A 37 -9.31 7.44 3.95
CA LEU A 37 -9.59 8.45 2.91
C LEU A 37 -9.81 7.84 1.52
N TYR A 38 -9.50 6.56 1.37
CA TYR A 38 -9.65 5.82 0.11
C TYR A 38 -10.41 4.53 0.35
N ASP A 39 -10.89 3.91 -0.72
CA ASP A 39 -11.79 2.76 -0.64
C ASP A 39 -11.13 1.44 -1.03
N ILE A 40 -10.16 1.48 -1.94
CA ILE A 40 -9.50 0.28 -2.47
C ILE A 40 -8.02 0.58 -2.68
N ILE A 41 -7.17 -0.41 -2.40
CA ILE A 41 -5.76 -0.39 -2.76
C ILE A 41 -5.43 -1.64 -3.58
N ALA A 42 -4.68 -1.46 -4.66
CA ALA A 42 -4.20 -2.54 -5.50
C ALA A 42 -2.69 -2.45 -5.64
N GLN A 43 -2.01 -3.59 -5.56
CA GLN A 43 -0.58 -3.69 -5.86
C GLN A 43 -0.44 -4.30 -7.25
N ILE A 44 0.31 -3.63 -8.12
CA ILE A 44 0.52 -4.08 -9.50
C ILE A 44 2.01 -4.19 -9.79
N GLU A 45 2.40 -5.28 -10.45
CA GLU A 45 3.76 -5.50 -10.90
C GLU A 45 3.74 -5.84 -12.39
N LEU A 46 4.49 -5.06 -13.17
CA LEU A 46 4.68 -5.28 -14.61
C LEU A 46 6.14 -5.04 -14.96
N GLU A 47 6.54 -5.36 -16.17
CA GLU A 47 7.93 -5.26 -16.58
C GLU A 47 8.50 -3.84 -16.49
N THR A 48 7.68 -2.84 -16.81
CA THR A 48 8.13 -1.44 -16.85
C THR A 48 7.13 -0.51 -16.17
N GLU A 49 7.61 0.67 -15.78
CA GLU A 49 6.75 1.72 -15.24
C GLU A 49 5.74 2.21 -16.29
N ASP A 50 6.13 2.24 -17.56
CA ASP A 50 5.24 2.62 -18.64
C ASP A 50 4.08 1.64 -18.80
N ALA A 51 4.36 0.34 -18.65
CA ALA A 51 3.31 -0.69 -18.66
C ALA A 51 2.32 -0.50 -17.51
N ILE A 52 2.81 -0.15 -16.33
CA ILE A 52 1.95 0.16 -15.16
C ILE A 52 1.11 1.40 -15.45
N ARG A 53 1.71 2.45 -15.98
CA ARG A 53 0.99 3.69 -16.32
C ARG A 53 -0.12 3.42 -17.33
N ASP A 54 0.16 2.61 -18.34
CA ASP A 54 -0.84 2.22 -19.32
C ASP A 54 -1.97 1.42 -18.69
N ALA A 55 -1.65 0.46 -17.83
CA ALA A 55 -2.66 -0.33 -17.13
C ALA A 55 -3.57 0.56 -16.28
N VAL A 56 -3.01 1.52 -15.56
CA VAL A 56 -3.81 2.45 -14.75
C VAL A 56 -4.69 3.32 -15.64
N THR A 57 -4.11 3.95 -16.65
CA THR A 57 -4.79 4.94 -17.48
C THR A 57 -5.83 4.31 -18.40
N LYS A 58 -5.48 3.19 -19.02
CA LYS A 58 -6.32 2.57 -20.07
C LYS A 58 -7.27 1.51 -19.54
N THR A 59 -6.99 0.94 -18.38
CA THR A 59 -7.79 -0.16 -17.84
C THR A 59 -8.41 0.17 -16.50
N ILE A 60 -7.62 0.49 -15.48
CA ILE A 60 -8.13 0.72 -14.12
C ILE A 60 -9.08 1.91 -14.07
N ARG A 61 -8.68 3.04 -14.65
CA ARG A 61 -9.52 4.25 -14.68
C ARG A 61 -10.80 4.09 -15.50
N LYS A 62 -10.87 3.05 -16.33
CA LYS A 62 -12.06 2.75 -17.14
C LYS A 62 -13.04 1.83 -16.45
N ILE A 63 -12.69 1.26 -15.32
CA ILE A 63 -13.61 0.40 -14.55
C ILE A 63 -14.78 1.27 -14.07
N PRO A 64 -16.04 0.86 -14.36
CA PRO A 64 -17.20 1.62 -13.89
C PRO A 64 -17.20 1.75 -12.37
N GLY A 65 -17.41 2.95 -11.88
CA GLY A 65 -17.45 3.24 -10.45
C GLY A 65 -16.13 3.77 -9.86
N VAL A 66 -15.02 3.64 -10.55
CA VAL A 66 -13.75 4.24 -10.11
C VAL A 66 -13.80 5.74 -10.34
N HIS A 67 -13.70 6.55 -9.26
CA HIS A 67 -13.77 8.01 -9.33
C HIS A 67 -12.41 8.64 -9.49
N SER A 68 -11.44 8.19 -8.68
CA SER A 68 -10.08 8.74 -8.71
C SER A 68 -9.06 7.67 -8.37
N THR A 69 -7.86 7.87 -8.88
CA THR A 69 -6.72 6.98 -8.60
C THR A 69 -5.50 7.80 -8.21
N MET A 70 -4.73 7.26 -7.29
CA MET A 70 -3.42 7.79 -6.93
C MET A 70 -2.42 6.64 -7.08
N THR A 71 -1.39 6.84 -7.88
CA THR A 71 -0.37 5.82 -8.13
C THR A 71 0.91 6.17 -7.39
N LEU A 72 1.41 5.21 -6.60
CA LEU A 72 2.67 5.32 -5.88
C LEU A 72 3.62 4.28 -6.45
N THR A 73 4.61 4.72 -7.20
CA THR A 73 5.54 3.84 -7.90
C THR A 73 6.76 3.56 -7.02
N ARG A 74 7.11 2.29 -6.87
CA ARG A 74 8.28 1.88 -6.08
C ARG A 74 9.57 2.41 -6.69
N SER A 75 10.44 2.94 -5.83
CA SER A 75 11.82 3.29 -6.20
C SER A 75 12.62 2.01 -6.44
N GLU A 76 13.42 1.96 -7.49
CA GLU A 76 14.20 0.78 -7.88
C GLU A 76 15.42 0.50 -7.00
N SER A 77 15.75 1.37 -6.06
CA SER A 77 16.95 1.22 -5.26
C SER A 77 16.68 0.50 -3.94
N GLU A 78 17.47 -0.53 -3.68
CA GLU A 78 17.57 -1.34 -2.45
C GLU A 78 16.29 -2.02 -1.98
N GLU A 79 16.19 -3.32 -2.26
CA GLU A 79 15.21 -4.20 -1.64
C GLU A 79 15.70 -4.55 -0.22
N LEU A 80 15.16 -3.87 0.79
CA LEU A 80 15.43 -4.18 2.19
C LEU A 80 14.54 -5.30 2.71
N PHE A 81 13.43 -5.56 2.03
CA PHE A 81 12.56 -6.70 2.28
C PHE A 81 12.70 -7.67 1.12
N GLN A 82 13.09 -8.89 1.42
CA GLN A 82 12.95 -9.98 0.45
C GLN A 82 11.45 -10.25 0.30
N ASP A 83 11.04 -10.59 -0.91
CA ASP A 83 9.68 -11.06 -1.16
C ASP A 83 9.42 -12.25 -0.24
N SER A 84 8.98 -11.94 0.96
CA SER A 84 8.49 -12.99 1.84
C SER A 84 7.10 -13.34 1.38
N GLU A 85 6.93 -14.53 0.89
CA GLU A 85 5.62 -15.10 0.56
C GLU A 85 4.74 -15.27 1.81
N SER A 86 5.11 -14.65 2.89
CA SER A 86 4.37 -14.75 4.13
C SER A 86 3.29 -13.69 4.22
N SER A 87 2.43 -13.61 3.23
CA SER A 87 1.09 -13.20 3.54
C SER A 87 0.48 -14.39 4.29
N SER A 88 0.48 -14.31 5.58
CA SER A 88 -0.31 -15.25 6.36
C SER A 88 -1.76 -14.95 6.01
N ASP A 89 -2.38 -15.80 5.21
CA ASP A 89 -3.82 -15.79 4.97
C ASP A 89 -4.60 -16.20 6.23
N SER A 90 -4.04 -15.96 7.41
CA SER A 90 -4.75 -16.24 8.64
C SER A 90 -5.84 -15.20 8.79
N GLU A 91 -7.08 -15.65 8.81
CA GLU A 91 -8.29 -14.85 8.96
C GLU A 91 -8.31 -14.03 10.26
N ASN A 92 -7.33 -14.23 11.14
CA ASN A 92 -7.28 -13.66 12.49
C ASN A 92 -6.23 -12.56 12.65
N VAL A 93 -5.74 -12.01 11.57
CA VAL A 93 -4.72 -10.96 11.60
C VAL A 93 -5.31 -9.64 11.15
N SER A 94 -5.07 -8.60 11.94
CA SER A 94 -5.44 -7.23 11.56
C SER A 94 -4.31 -6.61 10.73
N LYS A 95 -4.65 -6.00 9.62
CA LYS A 95 -3.71 -5.46 8.64
C LYS A 95 -4.05 -4.03 8.27
N ALA A 96 -3.03 -3.23 8.00
CA ALA A 96 -3.19 -1.89 7.46
C ALA A 96 -2.03 -1.55 6.54
N PHE A 97 -2.29 -0.70 5.56
CA PHE A 97 -1.24 0.01 4.85
C PHE A 97 -1.04 1.37 5.49
N LEU A 98 0.20 1.79 5.62
CA LEU A 98 0.54 3.13 6.07
C LEU A 98 1.21 3.85 4.90
N VAL A 99 0.69 5.02 4.58
CA VAL A 99 1.23 5.87 3.52
C VAL A 99 1.85 7.08 4.21
N ILE A 100 3.14 7.29 3.99
CA ILE A 100 3.98 8.11 4.87
C ILE A 100 4.64 9.24 4.11
N HIS A 101 4.57 10.45 4.68
CA HIS A 101 5.44 11.58 4.31
C HIS A 101 6.59 11.63 5.28
N CYS A 102 7.81 11.82 4.76
CA CYS A 102 8.98 12.08 5.56
C CYS A 102 9.74 13.29 5.01
N ASN A 103 10.77 13.72 5.70
CA ASN A 103 11.62 14.79 5.20
C ASN A 103 12.34 14.36 3.94
N LYS A 104 12.49 15.28 2.99
CA LYS A 104 13.22 15.02 1.74
C LYS A 104 14.64 14.58 2.06
N GLY A 105 15.04 13.44 1.52
CA GLY A 105 16.33 12.82 1.80
C GLY A 105 16.30 11.77 2.91
N ASP A 106 15.19 11.68 3.66
CA ASP A 106 15.06 10.73 4.78
C ASP A 106 14.27 9.46 4.40
N GLU A 107 14.00 9.25 3.12
CA GLU A 107 13.18 8.11 2.66
C GLU A 107 13.79 6.77 3.05
N TYR A 108 15.08 6.56 2.75
CA TYR A 108 15.74 5.30 3.08
C TYR A 108 16.03 5.12 4.57
N PRO A 109 16.46 6.15 5.32
CA PRO A 109 16.53 6.03 6.77
C PRO A 109 15.20 5.69 7.42
N THR A 110 14.08 6.28 6.94
CA THR A 110 12.74 5.95 7.42
C THR A 110 12.40 4.49 7.11
N LEU A 111 12.71 4.03 5.90
CA LEU A 111 12.50 2.65 5.50
C LEU A 111 13.26 1.69 6.43
N LYS A 112 14.51 1.99 6.76
CA LYS A 112 15.31 1.18 7.71
C LYS A 112 14.69 1.13 9.09
N ASP A 113 14.21 2.26 9.59
CA ASP A 113 13.55 2.32 10.90
C ASP A 113 12.27 1.48 10.92
N LEU A 114 11.51 1.52 9.82
CA LEU A 114 10.31 0.68 9.68
C LEU A 114 10.66 -0.80 9.64
N CYS A 115 11.74 -1.18 8.96
CA CYS A 115 12.18 -2.57 8.88
C CYS A 115 12.54 -3.16 10.23
N SER A 116 12.90 -2.34 11.21
CA SER A 116 13.25 -2.80 12.56
C SER A 116 12.02 -3.16 13.39
N ILE A 117 10.83 -2.81 12.92
CA ILE A 117 9.57 -3.11 13.61
C ILE A 117 9.06 -4.45 13.09
N SER A 118 8.92 -5.44 13.98
CA SER A 118 8.56 -6.81 13.57
C SER A 118 7.18 -6.93 12.93
N GLU A 119 6.25 -6.05 13.29
CA GLU A 119 4.90 -6.02 12.75
C GLU A 119 4.83 -5.42 11.34
N VAL A 120 5.88 -4.72 10.90
CA VAL A 120 5.99 -4.23 9.53
C VAL A 120 6.45 -5.38 8.63
N LYS A 121 5.58 -5.82 7.75
CA LYS A 121 5.81 -7.01 6.90
C LYS A 121 6.35 -6.68 5.52
N ASP A 122 6.10 -5.48 5.06
CA ASP A 122 6.58 -5.01 3.77
C ASP A 122 6.67 -3.49 3.80
N ALA A 123 7.65 -2.92 3.11
CA ALA A 123 7.78 -1.48 2.98
C ALA A 123 8.57 -1.12 1.74
N ASP A 124 8.16 -0.05 1.09
CA ASP A 124 8.81 0.46 -0.12
C ASP A 124 8.94 1.98 -0.06
N VAL A 125 10.06 2.49 -0.54
CA VAL A 125 10.17 3.90 -0.91
C VAL A 125 9.44 4.06 -2.24
N VAL A 126 8.58 5.07 -2.33
CA VAL A 126 7.74 5.29 -3.50
C VAL A 126 7.86 6.72 -4.01
N PHE A 127 7.45 6.92 -5.25
CA PHE A 127 7.31 8.23 -5.88
C PHE A 127 5.83 8.56 -6.07
N GLY A 128 5.48 9.81 -5.88
CA GLY A 128 4.13 10.31 -6.02
C GLY A 128 3.88 11.37 -4.95
N LEU A 129 2.67 11.40 -4.42
CA LEU A 129 2.29 12.35 -3.37
C LEU A 129 2.83 11.97 -1.99
N TYR A 130 3.35 10.78 -1.84
CA TYR A 130 3.91 10.25 -0.58
C TYR A 130 5.28 9.65 -0.83
N ASP A 131 6.00 9.36 0.24
CA ASP A 131 7.43 8.99 0.17
C ASP A 131 7.69 7.51 0.47
N VAL A 132 6.90 6.92 1.37
CA VAL A 132 7.06 5.52 1.80
C VAL A 132 5.69 4.90 1.98
N ILE A 133 5.55 3.64 1.61
CA ILE A 133 4.37 2.84 1.94
C ILE A 133 4.83 1.60 2.69
N CYS A 134 4.09 1.20 3.73
CA CYS A 134 4.36 -0.05 4.41
C CYS A 134 3.09 -0.78 4.77
N LYS A 135 3.22 -2.09 4.98
CA LYS A 135 2.14 -2.96 5.41
C LYS A 135 2.44 -3.44 6.82
N VAL A 136 1.50 -3.24 7.72
CA VAL A 136 1.62 -3.62 9.13
C VAL A 136 0.59 -4.68 9.44
N GLU A 137 0.99 -5.72 10.17
CA GLU A 137 0.11 -6.80 10.61
C GLU A 137 0.29 -7.04 12.11
N SER A 138 -0.82 -7.24 12.80
CA SER A 138 -0.83 -7.59 14.22
C SER A 138 -1.95 -8.60 14.50
N SER A 139 -1.85 -9.29 15.62
CA SER A 139 -2.82 -10.33 15.98
C SER A 139 -4.22 -9.79 16.28
N THR A 140 -4.30 -8.52 16.72
CA THR A 140 -5.57 -7.85 17.01
C THR A 140 -5.54 -6.44 16.49
N GLU A 141 -6.72 -5.84 16.35
CA GLU A 141 -6.83 -4.45 15.91
C GLU A 141 -6.22 -3.49 16.96
N ASP A 142 -6.40 -3.77 18.24
CA ASP A 142 -5.81 -2.95 19.30
C ASP A 142 -4.28 -3.01 19.24
N ALA A 143 -3.70 -4.19 19.03
CA ALA A 143 -2.26 -4.34 18.89
C ALA A 143 -1.74 -3.62 17.62
N LEU A 144 -2.51 -3.65 16.55
CA LEU A 144 -2.18 -2.93 15.32
C LEU A 144 -2.13 -1.43 15.56
N GLN A 145 -3.15 -0.87 16.21
CA GLN A 145 -3.20 0.55 16.55
C GLN A 145 -2.06 0.96 17.49
N ASP A 146 -1.76 0.13 18.49
CA ASP A 146 -0.63 0.38 19.37
C ASP A 146 0.69 0.45 18.62
N THR A 147 0.92 -0.49 17.70
CA THR A 147 2.14 -0.50 16.87
C THR A 147 2.25 0.79 16.07
N ILE A 148 1.16 1.20 15.43
CA ILE A 148 1.14 2.41 14.60
C ILE A 148 1.39 3.65 15.45
N LEU A 149 0.68 3.81 16.55
CA LEU A 149 0.73 5.01 17.37
C LEU A 149 2.01 5.12 18.20
N LYS A 150 2.46 4.00 18.77
CA LYS A 150 3.57 4.01 19.73
C LYS A 150 4.93 3.72 19.12
N ARG A 151 4.97 3.10 17.94
CA ARG A 151 6.22 2.73 17.30
C ARG A 151 6.43 3.42 15.97
N VAL A 152 5.51 3.30 15.02
CA VAL A 152 5.67 3.90 13.70
C VAL A 152 5.66 5.42 13.78
N ARG A 153 4.64 5.99 14.39
CA ARG A 153 4.50 7.46 14.49
C ARG A 153 5.51 8.12 15.42
N LYS A 154 6.28 7.33 16.17
CA LYS A 154 7.38 7.84 16.99
C LYS A 154 8.69 7.97 16.23
N ILE A 155 8.77 7.50 15.01
CA ILE A 155 9.95 7.68 14.17
C ILE A 155 10.09 9.17 13.86
N PRO A 156 11.20 9.84 14.29
CA PRO A 156 11.30 11.31 14.20
C PRO A 156 11.28 11.86 12.78
N LYS A 157 11.68 11.05 11.80
CA LYS A 157 11.78 11.46 10.40
C LYS A 157 10.42 11.52 9.69
N ILE A 158 9.39 10.92 10.30
CA ILE A 158 8.04 10.89 9.71
C ILE A 158 7.32 12.20 10.01
N LYS A 159 6.83 12.88 8.96
CA LYS A 159 6.05 14.09 9.08
C LYS A 159 4.55 13.81 9.22
N SER A 160 4.06 12.85 8.46
CA SER A 160 2.65 12.45 8.50
C SER A 160 2.50 11.00 8.06
N CYS A 161 1.44 10.38 8.54
CA CYS A 161 1.15 8.99 8.27
C CYS A 161 -0.36 8.84 8.07
N MET A 162 -0.74 8.32 6.90
CA MET A 162 -2.14 8.00 6.61
C MET A 162 -2.34 6.51 6.77
N THR A 163 -3.29 6.12 7.61
CA THR A 163 -3.60 4.71 7.87
C THR A 163 -4.75 4.26 6.98
N LEU A 164 -4.54 3.18 6.24
CA LEU A 164 -5.56 2.55 5.40
C LEU A 164 -5.80 1.14 5.94
N ASN A 165 -6.83 0.99 6.74
CA ASN A 165 -7.15 -0.29 7.38
C ASN A 165 -7.74 -1.26 6.36
N ILE A 166 -7.20 -2.47 6.29
CA ILE A 166 -7.69 -3.52 5.39
C ILE A 166 -8.92 -4.15 6.01
N VAL A 167 -10.00 -4.25 5.24
CA VAL A 167 -11.29 -4.75 5.74
C VAL A 167 -11.71 -6.08 5.13
N ASN A 168 -10.88 -6.66 4.25
CA ASN A 168 -11.21 -7.97 3.69
C ASN A 168 -10.03 -8.90 3.61
#